data_955799e8267f1a7fba83b69adc985324
#
_entry.id   955799e8267f1a7fba83b69adc985324
#
_cell.length_a   1.000
_cell.length_b   1.000
_cell.length_c   1.000
_cell.angle_alpha   90.00
_cell.angle_beta   90.00
_cell.angle_gamma   90.00
#
_symmetry.space_group_name_H-M   'P 1'
#
loop_
_entity.id
_entity.type
_entity.pdbx_description
1 polymer ?
#
loop_
_entity_poly.entity_id
_entity_poly.type
_entity_poly.pdbx_seq_one_letter_code
_entity_poly.pdbx_strand_id
1 'polypeptide(L)'
;DAYIGLISAKEKIAINNSNVNLLERQVETDRIRLERGNISLSDVAQSESSLAGAKAKLIQAENDLLTSRLNYENIIGELNDIDSLNKSSINNLSLPNNLADAIEISKKNNTDLIIAQLEYEQSKKDTISARSDLAPTAKLSFDRSKTEDLSSTYDEREKDILKATVTWPFFSGGKNFANLNKNKSTELQKSLLLDYSIKKNQTDVASAWSSYQSNQSLLNSVRAQVD
;
A
#
# COMPACT_ATOMS: atom_id res chain seq x y z
N ASP A 1 -7.52 3.11 5.05
CA ASP A 1 -8.44 1.97 5.27
C ASP A 1 -8.68 1.72 6.76
N ALA A 2 -7.65 1.66 7.65
CA ALA A 2 -7.82 1.37 9.09
C ALA A 2 -8.75 2.36 9.80
N TYR A 3 -8.61 3.67 9.55
CA TYR A 3 -9.46 4.72 10.10
C TYR A 3 -10.94 4.56 9.70
N ILE A 4 -11.19 4.37 8.41
CA ILE A 4 -12.55 4.19 7.89
C ILE A 4 -13.15 2.87 8.38
N GLY A 5 -12.35 1.80 8.42
CA GLY A 5 -12.76 0.50 8.94
C GLY A 5 -13.26 0.58 10.38
N LEU A 6 -12.53 1.30 11.24
CA LEU A 6 -12.90 1.49 12.64
C LEU A 6 -14.21 2.28 12.80
N ILE A 7 -14.39 3.38 12.05
CA ILE A 7 -15.64 4.16 12.07
C ILE A 7 -16.82 3.30 11.58
N SER A 8 -16.63 2.54 10.50
CA SER A 8 -17.67 1.66 9.97
C SER A 8 -18.05 0.56 10.96
N ALA A 9 -17.08 -0.03 11.67
CA ALA A 9 -17.34 -1.02 12.70
C ALA A 9 -18.14 -0.43 13.88
N LYS A 10 -17.82 0.80 14.32
CA LYS A 10 -18.59 1.53 15.33
C LYS A 10 -20.03 1.78 14.89
N GLU A 11 -20.25 2.28 13.66
CA GLU A 11 -21.60 2.51 13.11
C GLU A 11 -22.39 1.19 13.02
N LYS A 12 -21.74 0.08 12.65
CA LYS A 12 -22.34 -1.25 12.57
C LYS A 12 -22.88 -1.76 13.92
N ILE A 13 -22.16 -1.49 15.02
CA ILE A 13 -22.65 -1.80 16.37
C ILE A 13 -23.90 -1.01 16.68
N ALA A 14 -23.93 0.30 16.41
CA ALA A 14 -25.10 1.14 16.67
C ALA A 14 -26.33 0.64 15.90
N ILE A 15 -26.17 0.24 14.65
CA ILE A 15 -27.23 -0.35 13.82
C ILE A 15 -27.70 -1.68 14.39
N ASN A 16 -26.79 -2.59 14.76
CA ASN A 16 -27.17 -3.90 15.31
C ASN A 16 -27.85 -3.77 16.69
N ASN A 17 -27.42 -2.83 17.54
CA ASN A 17 -28.08 -2.52 18.79
C ASN A 17 -29.52 -2.03 18.56
N SER A 18 -29.73 -1.14 17.62
CA SER A 18 -31.07 -0.66 17.25
C SER A 18 -31.96 -1.79 16.75
N ASN A 19 -31.38 -2.72 15.96
CA ASN A 19 -32.10 -3.87 15.46
C ASN A 19 -32.47 -4.88 16.59
N VAL A 20 -31.56 -5.13 17.53
CA VAL A 20 -31.85 -5.95 18.72
C VAL A 20 -33.02 -5.34 19.53
N ASN A 21 -32.94 -4.05 19.82
CA ASN A 21 -34.00 -3.33 20.55
C ASN A 21 -35.37 -3.41 19.85
N LEU A 22 -35.39 -3.30 18.50
CA LEU A 22 -36.60 -3.44 17.72
C LEU A 22 -37.18 -4.86 17.85
N LEU A 23 -36.36 -5.90 17.71
CA LEU A 23 -36.78 -7.30 17.78
C LEU A 23 -37.17 -7.71 19.21
N GLU A 24 -36.57 -7.13 20.25
CA GLU A 24 -37.01 -7.34 21.65
C GLU A 24 -38.45 -6.85 21.85
N ARG A 25 -38.75 -5.64 21.36
CA ARG A 25 -40.13 -5.11 21.40
C ARG A 25 -41.10 -5.95 20.56
N GLN A 26 -40.62 -6.46 19.41
CA GLN A 26 -41.43 -7.36 18.58
C GLN A 26 -41.82 -8.64 19.33
N VAL A 27 -40.83 -9.32 19.96
CA VAL A 27 -41.05 -10.53 20.74
C VAL A 27 -42.00 -10.27 21.92
N GLU A 28 -41.83 -9.15 22.63
CA GLU A 28 -42.72 -8.75 23.73
C GLU A 28 -44.19 -8.59 23.21
N THR A 29 -44.33 -7.89 22.10
CA THR A 29 -45.63 -7.67 21.45
C THR A 29 -46.27 -9.01 21.02
N ASP A 30 -45.47 -9.90 20.41
CA ASP A 30 -45.93 -11.20 19.93
C ASP A 30 -46.35 -12.11 21.09
N ARG A 31 -45.65 -12.08 22.21
CA ARG A 31 -46.04 -12.80 23.43
C ARG A 31 -47.41 -12.34 23.95
N ILE A 32 -47.64 -11.03 24.03
CA ILE A 32 -48.93 -10.46 24.44
C ILE A 32 -50.04 -10.89 23.46
N ARG A 33 -49.77 -10.91 22.15
CA ARG A 33 -50.73 -11.36 21.13
C ARG A 33 -51.03 -12.85 21.21
N LEU A 34 -50.03 -13.69 21.56
CA LEU A 34 -50.21 -15.09 21.83
C LEU A 34 -51.14 -15.33 23.04
N GLU A 35 -50.90 -14.61 24.15
CA GLU A 35 -51.75 -14.71 25.35
C GLU A 35 -53.22 -14.36 25.06
N ARG A 36 -53.43 -13.43 24.09
CA ARG A 36 -54.77 -13.06 23.62
C ARG A 36 -55.34 -14.02 22.56
N GLY A 37 -54.60 -15.04 22.16
CA GLY A 37 -55.01 -16.01 21.13
C GLY A 37 -54.99 -15.47 19.70
N ASN A 38 -54.31 -14.33 19.45
CA ASN A 38 -54.32 -13.66 18.14
C ASN A 38 -53.20 -14.19 17.19
N ILE A 39 -52.21 -14.90 17.70
CA ILE A 39 -51.16 -15.51 16.93
C ILE A 39 -50.82 -16.90 17.49
N SER A 40 -50.09 -17.69 16.74
CA SER A 40 -49.66 -19.04 17.14
C SER A 40 -48.36 -19.02 17.95
N LEU A 41 -48.09 -20.10 18.68
CA LEU A 41 -46.81 -20.33 19.36
C LEU A 41 -45.64 -20.36 18.34
N SER A 42 -45.90 -20.83 17.13
CA SER A 42 -44.92 -20.86 16.04
C SER A 42 -44.45 -19.45 15.63
N ASP A 43 -45.41 -18.49 15.64
CA ASP A 43 -45.07 -17.09 15.29
C ASP A 43 -44.16 -16.46 16.36
N VAL A 44 -44.43 -16.74 17.65
CA VAL A 44 -43.54 -16.27 18.75
C VAL A 44 -42.16 -16.94 18.66
N ALA A 45 -42.12 -18.25 18.41
CA ALA A 45 -40.85 -18.97 18.25
C ALA A 45 -40.01 -18.40 17.06
N GLN A 46 -40.69 -17.97 15.99
CA GLN A 46 -40.02 -17.32 14.84
C GLN A 46 -39.44 -15.94 15.23
N SER A 47 -40.18 -15.12 15.96
CA SER A 47 -39.66 -13.82 16.41
C SER A 47 -38.55 -13.96 17.45
N GLU A 48 -38.61 -14.93 18.35
CA GLU A 48 -37.53 -15.27 19.28
C GLU A 48 -36.27 -15.76 18.56
N SER A 49 -36.42 -16.58 17.54
CA SER A 49 -35.30 -17.03 16.69
C SER A 49 -34.66 -15.87 15.97
N SER A 50 -35.46 -14.93 15.45
CA SER A 50 -34.98 -13.71 14.80
C SER A 50 -34.21 -12.82 15.77
N LEU A 51 -34.68 -12.66 17.01
CA LEU A 51 -33.98 -11.95 18.08
C LEU A 51 -32.65 -12.61 18.45
N ALA A 52 -32.63 -13.93 18.58
CA ALA A 52 -31.40 -14.67 18.84
C ALA A 52 -30.35 -14.46 17.72
N GLY A 53 -30.80 -14.47 16.46
CA GLY A 53 -29.96 -14.16 15.31
C GLY A 53 -29.43 -12.73 15.31
N ALA A 54 -30.23 -11.74 15.72
CA ALA A 54 -29.79 -10.36 15.85
C ALA A 54 -28.76 -10.18 16.98
N LYS A 55 -28.96 -10.82 18.12
CA LYS A 55 -27.98 -10.84 19.23
C LYS A 55 -26.65 -11.45 18.80
N ALA A 56 -26.67 -12.55 18.04
CA ALA A 56 -25.45 -13.12 17.48
C ALA A 56 -24.70 -12.15 16.54
N LYS A 57 -25.45 -11.41 15.69
CA LYS A 57 -24.86 -10.36 14.82
C LYS A 57 -24.28 -9.20 15.60
N LEU A 58 -24.89 -8.83 16.73
CA LEU A 58 -24.34 -7.78 17.60
C LEU A 58 -22.99 -8.23 18.21
N ILE A 59 -22.91 -9.42 18.75
CA ILE A 59 -21.67 -10.00 19.29
C ILE A 59 -20.56 -10.03 18.20
N GLN A 60 -20.94 -10.42 16.98
CA GLN A 60 -19.98 -10.40 15.85
C GLN A 60 -19.51 -8.96 15.54
N ALA A 61 -20.41 -7.98 15.56
CA ALA A 61 -20.05 -6.58 15.31
C ALA A 61 -19.15 -6.02 16.42
N GLU A 62 -19.32 -6.41 17.67
CA GLU A 62 -18.45 -6.06 18.79
C GLU A 62 -17.04 -6.64 18.61
N ASN A 63 -16.93 -7.89 18.16
CA ASN A 63 -15.65 -8.51 17.83
C ASN A 63 -14.98 -7.83 16.61
N ASP A 64 -15.76 -7.48 15.57
CA ASP A 64 -15.28 -6.73 14.41
C ASP A 64 -14.73 -5.36 14.82
N LEU A 65 -15.36 -4.68 15.79
CA LEU A 65 -14.87 -3.40 16.33
C LEU A 65 -13.53 -3.59 17.04
N LEU A 66 -13.41 -4.60 17.91
CA LEU A 66 -12.15 -4.88 18.61
C LEU A 66 -11.01 -5.15 17.61
N THR A 67 -11.27 -5.96 16.58
CA THR A 67 -10.29 -6.27 15.53
C THR A 67 -9.90 -5.02 14.74
N SER A 68 -10.89 -4.17 14.39
CA SER A 68 -10.65 -2.92 13.67
C SER A 68 -9.86 -1.92 14.52
N ARG A 69 -10.10 -1.89 15.84
CA ARG A 69 -9.33 -1.07 16.79
C ARG A 69 -7.88 -1.51 16.85
N LEU A 70 -7.62 -2.82 17.02
CA LEU A 70 -6.25 -3.35 17.05
C LEU A 70 -5.50 -3.07 15.74
N ASN A 71 -6.19 -3.17 14.59
CA ASN A 71 -5.61 -2.83 13.30
C ASN A 71 -5.30 -1.33 13.19
N TYR A 72 -6.17 -0.47 13.70
CA TYR A 72 -5.92 0.97 13.77
C TYR A 72 -4.71 1.29 14.64
N GLU A 73 -4.65 0.73 15.86
CA GLU A 73 -3.56 0.95 16.80
C GLU A 73 -2.21 0.46 16.25
N ASN A 74 -2.22 -0.64 15.51
CA ASN A 74 -1.00 -1.16 14.86
C ASN A 74 -0.46 -0.25 13.74
N ILE A 75 -1.32 0.45 13.01
CA ILE A 75 -0.91 1.26 11.84
C ILE A 75 -0.70 2.72 12.20
N ILE A 76 -1.54 3.29 13.08
CA ILE A 76 -1.60 4.73 13.35
C ILE A 76 -1.06 5.04 14.75
N GLY A 77 -1.26 4.14 15.73
CA GLY A 77 -0.87 4.31 17.13
C GLY A 77 -2.04 4.22 18.09
N GLU A 78 -1.75 4.34 19.40
CA GLU A 78 -2.75 4.20 20.46
C GLU A 78 -3.94 5.14 20.31
N LEU A 79 -5.13 4.60 20.50
CA LEU A 79 -6.39 5.32 20.44
C LEU A 79 -6.97 5.47 21.85
N ASN A 80 -6.96 6.69 22.37
CA ASN A 80 -7.49 6.98 23.70
C ASN A 80 -9.03 6.91 23.76
N ASP A 81 -9.70 7.38 22.70
CA ASP A 81 -11.15 7.42 22.64
C ASP A 81 -11.67 7.23 21.20
N ILE A 82 -12.51 6.19 21.01
CA ILE A 82 -13.15 5.89 19.72
C ILE A 82 -14.21 6.96 19.38
N ASP A 83 -14.80 7.62 20.39
CA ASP A 83 -15.85 8.61 20.17
C ASP A 83 -15.31 9.95 19.64
N SER A 84 -14.02 10.19 19.81
CA SER A 84 -13.33 11.34 19.23
C SER A 84 -13.15 11.27 17.69
N LEU A 85 -13.33 10.09 17.09
CA LEU A 85 -13.18 9.90 15.65
C LEU A 85 -14.41 10.42 14.90
N ASN A 86 -14.18 11.42 14.07
CA ASN A 86 -15.24 12.02 13.24
C ASN A 86 -15.18 11.47 11.81
N LYS A 87 -16.35 11.18 11.24
CA LYS A 87 -16.49 10.85 9.82
C LYS A 87 -16.16 12.10 9.01
N SER A 88 -14.93 12.18 8.51
CA SER A 88 -14.53 13.27 7.62
C SER A 88 -15.29 13.17 6.30
N SER A 89 -15.95 14.24 5.89
CA SER A 89 -16.53 14.33 4.55
C SER A 89 -15.38 14.49 3.55
N ILE A 90 -15.20 13.51 2.67
CA ILE A 90 -14.17 13.50 1.61
C ILE A 90 -14.59 14.44 0.46
N ASN A 91 -15.02 15.64 0.79
CA ASN A 91 -15.57 16.59 -0.21
C ASN A 91 -14.51 17.23 -1.13
N ASN A 92 -13.20 16.99 -0.88
CA ASN A 92 -12.11 17.64 -1.61
C ASN A 92 -11.29 16.69 -2.51
N LEU A 93 -11.70 15.42 -2.67
CA LEU A 93 -11.06 14.54 -3.63
C LEU A 93 -11.63 14.82 -5.03
N SER A 94 -10.82 15.46 -5.88
CA SER A 94 -11.14 15.52 -7.31
C SER A 94 -10.96 14.12 -7.90
N LEU A 95 -12.06 13.40 -8.06
CA LEU A 95 -12.05 12.10 -8.70
C LEU A 95 -11.87 12.28 -10.21
N PRO A 96 -11.18 11.34 -10.89
CA PRO A 96 -11.10 11.33 -12.35
C PRO A 96 -12.50 11.26 -12.98
N ASN A 97 -12.68 11.87 -14.13
CA ASN A 97 -13.98 11.88 -14.81
C ASN A 97 -14.30 10.54 -15.49
N ASN A 98 -13.28 9.81 -15.89
CA ASN A 98 -13.40 8.53 -16.60
C ASN A 98 -12.21 7.60 -16.30
N LEU A 99 -12.33 6.34 -16.72
CA LEU A 99 -11.28 5.33 -16.52
C LEU A 99 -9.95 5.71 -17.19
N ALA A 100 -9.99 6.35 -18.35
CA ALA A 100 -8.78 6.73 -19.08
C ALA A 100 -7.98 7.79 -18.30
N ASP A 101 -8.66 8.80 -17.77
CA ASP A 101 -8.06 9.82 -16.91
C ASP A 101 -7.48 9.20 -15.62
N ALA A 102 -8.20 8.25 -15.02
CA ALA A 102 -7.74 7.53 -13.82
C ALA A 102 -6.43 6.77 -14.09
N ILE A 103 -6.34 6.08 -15.22
CA ILE A 103 -5.14 5.35 -15.64
C ILE A 103 -3.98 6.33 -15.90
N GLU A 104 -4.24 7.48 -16.53
CA GLU A 104 -3.19 8.46 -16.82
C GLU A 104 -2.65 9.10 -15.54
N ILE A 105 -3.52 9.47 -14.60
CA ILE A 105 -3.13 10.01 -13.30
C ILE A 105 -2.33 8.96 -12.52
N SER A 106 -2.78 7.71 -12.51
CA SER A 106 -2.08 6.62 -11.85
C SER A 106 -0.69 6.37 -12.44
N LYS A 107 -0.54 6.39 -13.77
CA LYS A 107 0.78 6.25 -14.41
C LYS A 107 1.80 7.31 -13.97
N LYS A 108 1.34 8.52 -13.65
CA LYS A 108 2.22 9.61 -13.22
C LYS A 108 2.55 9.57 -11.73
N ASN A 109 1.64 9.04 -10.91
CA ASN A 109 1.73 9.17 -9.44
C ASN A 109 1.92 7.83 -8.71
N ASN A 110 1.81 6.69 -9.40
CA ASN A 110 1.99 5.39 -8.76
C ASN A 110 3.46 5.15 -8.40
N THR A 111 3.73 5.07 -7.12
CA THR A 111 5.07 4.91 -6.55
C THR A 111 5.74 3.62 -7.04
N ASP A 112 5.00 2.52 -7.13
CA ASP A 112 5.55 1.22 -7.59
C ASP A 112 6.00 1.29 -9.04
N LEU A 113 5.26 2.04 -9.89
CA LEU A 113 5.63 2.29 -11.28
C LEU A 113 6.89 3.15 -11.39
N ILE A 114 6.98 4.21 -10.58
CA ILE A 114 8.15 5.10 -10.52
C ILE A 114 9.38 4.28 -10.06
N ILE A 115 9.25 3.43 -9.04
CA ILE A 115 10.33 2.54 -8.58
C ILE A 115 10.76 1.60 -9.71
N ALA A 116 9.84 0.91 -10.37
CA ALA A 116 10.16 0.00 -11.47
C ALA A 116 10.87 0.71 -12.64
N GLN A 117 10.49 1.95 -12.95
CA GLN A 117 11.14 2.76 -13.96
C GLN A 117 12.57 3.15 -13.55
N LEU A 118 12.75 3.61 -12.31
CA LEU A 118 14.09 3.94 -11.77
C LEU A 118 15.01 2.72 -11.73
N GLU A 119 14.51 1.56 -11.33
CA GLU A 119 15.28 0.31 -11.34
C GLU A 119 15.72 -0.10 -12.77
N TYR A 120 14.84 0.08 -13.75
CA TYR A 120 15.20 -0.16 -15.15
C TYR A 120 16.26 0.84 -15.63
N GLU A 121 16.12 2.13 -15.32
CA GLU A 121 17.12 3.14 -15.66
C GLU A 121 18.47 2.87 -14.98
N GLN A 122 18.46 2.43 -13.73
CA GLN A 122 19.68 2.00 -13.02
C GLN A 122 20.35 0.85 -13.75
N SER A 123 19.61 -0.20 -14.12
CA SER A 123 20.16 -1.37 -14.81
C SER A 123 20.80 -1.02 -16.16
N LYS A 124 20.28 -0.01 -16.88
CA LYS A 124 20.94 0.57 -18.07
C LYS A 124 22.28 1.19 -17.73
N LYS A 125 22.37 1.96 -16.64
CA LYS A 125 23.62 2.56 -16.19
C LYS A 125 24.62 1.51 -15.76
N ASP A 126 24.17 0.44 -15.09
CA ASP A 126 25.01 -0.69 -14.71
C ASP A 126 25.57 -1.43 -15.94
N THR A 127 24.78 -1.57 -17.00
CA THR A 127 25.24 -2.12 -18.28
C THR A 127 26.30 -1.21 -18.94
N ILE A 128 26.12 0.10 -18.88
CA ILE A 128 27.11 1.09 -19.39
C ILE A 128 28.39 1.00 -18.56
N SER A 129 28.28 0.92 -17.23
CA SER A 129 29.42 0.75 -16.32
C SER A 129 30.19 -0.55 -16.62
N ALA A 130 29.49 -1.67 -16.75
CA ALA A 130 30.12 -2.96 -17.09
C ALA A 130 30.77 -2.94 -18.50
N ARG A 131 30.28 -2.13 -19.42
CA ARG A 131 30.93 -1.90 -20.72
C ARG A 131 32.19 -1.08 -20.57
N SER A 132 32.21 -0.09 -19.66
CA SER A 132 33.41 0.74 -19.41
C SER A 132 34.55 -0.03 -18.80
N ASP A 133 34.28 -1.14 -18.11
CA ASP A 133 35.31 -2.07 -17.57
C ASP A 133 36.13 -2.75 -18.68
N LEU A 134 35.69 -2.69 -19.93
CA LEU A 134 36.42 -3.18 -21.11
C LEU A 134 37.30 -2.10 -21.75
N ALA A 135 37.13 -0.85 -21.37
CA ALA A 135 37.85 0.31 -21.90
C ALA A 135 39.07 0.67 -21.05
N PRO A 136 40.07 1.37 -21.61
CA PRO A 136 41.17 1.94 -20.83
C PRO A 136 40.67 3.01 -19.86
N THR A 137 41.15 3.02 -18.63
CA THR A 137 40.89 4.05 -17.62
C THR A 137 42.08 4.94 -17.45
N ALA A 138 41.90 6.25 -17.42
CA ALA A 138 42.95 7.21 -17.14
C ALA A 138 42.67 7.87 -15.77
N LYS A 139 43.69 7.88 -14.92
CA LYS A 139 43.65 8.50 -13.58
C LYS A 139 44.77 9.51 -13.46
N LEU A 140 44.42 10.72 -13.06
CA LEU A 140 45.36 11.77 -12.66
C LEU A 140 45.28 11.92 -11.13
N SER A 141 46.39 11.82 -10.44
CA SER A 141 46.55 12.09 -9.01
C SER A 141 47.61 13.08 -8.73
N PHE A 142 47.35 13.98 -7.78
CA PHE A 142 48.30 14.86 -7.18
C PHE A 142 48.35 14.57 -5.69
N ASP A 143 49.52 14.14 -5.23
CA ASP A 143 49.78 13.80 -3.84
C ASP A 143 50.81 14.78 -3.29
N ARG A 144 50.44 15.55 -2.25
CA ARG A 144 51.35 16.35 -1.47
C ARG A 144 51.52 15.73 -0.08
N SER A 145 52.76 15.42 0.28
CA SER A 145 53.12 14.92 1.60
C SER A 145 54.21 15.77 2.24
N LYS A 146 54.01 16.10 3.51
CA LYS A 146 54.98 16.71 4.39
C LYS A 146 55.26 15.75 5.52
N THR A 147 56.51 15.43 5.74
CA THR A 147 56.97 14.59 6.83
C THR A 147 58.00 15.33 7.65
N GLU A 148 57.78 15.41 8.95
CA GLU A 148 58.65 16.01 9.95
C GLU A 148 59.41 14.93 10.76
N ASP A 149 60.53 15.26 11.39
CA ASP A 149 61.36 14.38 12.24
C ASP A 149 61.88 13.11 11.56
N LEU A 150 62.40 13.21 10.35
CA LEU A 150 62.89 12.07 9.59
C LEU A 150 64.22 11.49 10.06
N SER A 151 65.13 12.32 10.51
CA SER A 151 66.45 11.91 11.05
C SER A 151 67.22 13.14 11.57
N SER A 152 68.38 12.92 12.26
CA SER A 152 69.26 13.95 12.74
C SER A 152 69.88 14.83 11.63
N THR A 153 69.66 14.46 10.36
CA THR A 153 70.25 15.18 9.17
C THR A 153 69.16 15.94 8.38
N TYR A 154 67.88 15.54 8.47
CA TYR A 154 66.75 16.12 7.76
C TYR A 154 65.59 16.33 8.70
N ASP A 155 65.24 17.56 8.96
CA ASP A 155 64.19 17.95 9.88
C ASP A 155 62.78 17.93 9.23
N GLU A 156 62.73 18.22 7.94
CA GLU A 156 61.47 18.30 7.19
C GLU A 156 61.66 17.79 5.74
N ARG A 157 60.67 17.07 5.24
CA ARG A 157 60.62 16.67 3.84
C ARG A 157 59.25 16.98 3.23
N GLU A 158 59.22 17.83 2.25
CA GLU A 158 58.07 18.08 1.37
C GLU A 158 58.21 17.27 0.07
N LYS A 159 57.13 16.65 -0.36
CA LYS A 159 57.11 15.87 -1.59
C LYS A 159 55.79 16.12 -2.31
N ASP A 160 55.90 16.62 -3.53
CA ASP A 160 54.79 16.84 -4.45
C ASP A 160 54.93 15.84 -5.60
N ILE A 161 53.87 14.99 -5.79
CA ILE A 161 53.83 14.01 -6.86
C ILE A 161 52.63 14.25 -7.72
N LEU A 162 52.84 14.54 -8.99
CA LEU A 162 51.81 14.51 -10.04
C LEU A 162 51.98 13.18 -10.80
N LYS A 163 50.97 12.34 -10.79
CA LYS A 163 51.00 11.02 -11.44
C LYS A 163 49.82 10.85 -12.38
N ALA A 164 50.09 10.57 -13.65
CA ALA A 164 49.14 10.18 -14.63
C ALA A 164 49.29 8.64 -14.87
N THR A 165 48.19 7.91 -14.74
CA THR A 165 48.18 6.44 -14.92
C THR A 165 47.08 6.08 -15.90
N VAL A 166 47.45 5.32 -16.95
CA VAL A 166 46.47 4.69 -17.87
C VAL A 166 46.55 3.18 -17.66
N THR A 167 45.40 2.59 -17.36
CA THR A 167 45.26 1.16 -17.14
C THR A 167 44.28 0.56 -18.12
N TRP A 168 44.65 -0.47 -18.87
CA TRP A 168 43.78 -1.16 -19.80
C TRP A 168 43.77 -2.67 -19.49
N PRO A 169 42.65 -3.21 -18.96
CA PRO A 169 42.52 -4.64 -18.67
C PRO A 169 42.13 -5.39 -19.96
N PHE A 170 43.05 -5.51 -20.93
CA PHE A 170 42.79 -6.14 -22.24
C PHE A 170 42.48 -7.65 -22.14
N PHE A 171 42.91 -8.32 -21.06
CA PHE A 171 42.62 -9.71 -20.79
C PHE A 171 42.36 -9.94 -19.28
N SER A 172 41.12 -10.33 -18.95
CA SER A 172 40.66 -10.61 -17.57
C SER A 172 40.10 -12.03 -17.40
N GLY A 173 40.59 -13.00 -18.25
CA GLY A 173 40.05 -14.36 -18.23
C GLY A 173 38.58 -14.49 -18.55
N GLY A 174 38.03 -13.57 -19.34
CA GLY A 174 36.58 -13.56 -19.70
C GLY A 174 35.67 -12.90 -18.64
N LYS A 175 36.15 -12.53 -17.46
CA LYS A 175 35.36 -11.97 -16.36
C LYS A 175 34.56 -10.73 -16.77
N ASN A 176 35.18 -9.77 -17.46
CA ASN A 176 34.53 -8.51 -17.86
C ASN A 176 33.43 -8.76 -18.90
N PHE A 177 33.63 -9.68 -19.83
CA PHE A 177 32.60 -10.10 -20.79
C PHE A 177 31.43 -10.82 -20.11
N ALA A 178 31.69 -11.71 -19.16
CA ALA A 178 30.65 -12.38 -18.38
C ALA A 178 29.87 -11.37 -17.54
N ASN A 179 30.53 -10.38 -16.92
CA ASN A 179 29.90 -9.31 -16.17
C ASN A 179 29.02 -8.44 -17.09
N LEU A 180 29.48 -8.07 -18.27
CA LEU A 180 28.67 -7.33 -19.25
C LEU A 180 27.43 -8.12 -19.68
N ASN A 181 27.55 -9.41 -19.97
CA ASN A 181 26.43 -10.26 -20.33
C ASN A 181 25.43 -10.43 -19.17
N LYS A 182 25.90 -10.56 -17.94
CA LYS A 182 25.07 -10.56 -16.73
C LYS A 182 24.25 -9.27 -16.64
N ASN A 183 24.89 -8.09 -16.77
CA ASN A 183 24.21 -6.80 -16.68
C ASN A 183 23.19 -6.60 -17.81
N LYS A 184 23.48 -7.03 -19.04
CA LYS A 184 22.52 -7.04 -20.15
C LYS A 184 21.30 -7.90 -19.85
N SER A 185 21.50 -9.10 -19.26
CA SER A 185 20.38 -9.96 -18.87
C SER A 185 19.55 -9.35 -17.74
N THR A 186 20.21 -8.68 -16.78
CA THR A 186 19.51 -7.92 -15.72
C THR A 186 18.72 -6.74 -16.27
N GLU A 187 19.28 -6.00 -17.24
CA GLU A 187 18.58 -4.91 -17.93
C GLU A 187 17.32 -5.41 -18.65
N LEU A 188 17.41 -6.54 -19.37
CA LEU A 188 16.25 -7.17 -19.99
C LEU A 188 15.22 -7.60 -18.94
N GLN A 189 15.65 -8.22 -17.84
CA GLN A 189 14.77 -8.60 -16.73
C GLN A 189 14.03 -7.38 -16.19
N LYS A 190 14.73 -6.26 -15.93
CA LYS A 190 14.11 -5.03 -15.39
C LYS A 190 13.15 -4.37 -16.38
N SER A 191 13.43 -4.45 -17.69
CA SER A 191 12.49 -3.96 -18.71
C SER A 191 11.19 -4.77 -18.73
N LEU A 192 11.27 -6.11 -18.61
CA LEU A 192 10.09 -6.97 -18.54
C LEU A 192 9.29 -6.78 -17.26
N LEU A 193 9.97 -6.52 -16.12
CA LEU A 193 9.31 -6.18 -14.86
C LEU A 193 8.60 -4.83 -14.94
N LEU A 194 9.18 -3.84 -15.62
CA LEU A 194 8.53 -2.56 -15.85
C LEU A 194 7.26 -2.73 -16.69
N ASP A 195 7.32 -3.48 -17.80
CA ASP A 195 6.15 -3.78 -18.64
C ASP A 195 5.05 -4.51 -17.86
N TYR A 196 5.44 -5.46 -17.01
CA TYR A 196 4.51 -6.14 -16.10
C TYR A 196 3.86 -5.16 -15.12
N SER A 197 4.65 -4.27 -14.50
CA SER A 197 4.15 -3.27 -13.54
C SER A 197 3.18 -2.29 -14.20
N ILE A 198 3.44 -1.89 -15.45
CA ILE A 198 2.53 -1.04 -16.22
C ILE A 198 1.19 -1.73 -16.45
N LYS A 199 1.20 -2.99 -16.89
CA LYS A 199 -0.02 -3.78 -17.14
C LYS A 199 -0.78 -4.04 -15.84
N LYS A 200 -0.07 -4.39 -14.77
CA LYS A 200 -0.66 -4.58 -13.45
C LYS A 200 -1.35 -3.31 -12.97
N ASN A 201 -0.67 -2.17 -13.03
CA ASN A 201 -1.27 -0.89 -12.65
C ASN A 201 -2.55 -0.57 -13.43
N GLN A 202 -2.58 -0.83 -14.74
CA GLN A 202 -3.78 -0.64 -15.56
C GLN A 202 -4.93 -1.54 -15.09
N THR A 203 -4.64 -2.81 -14.78
CA THR A 203 -5.64 -3.76 -14.28
C THR A 203 -6.17 -3.36 -12.91
N ASP A 204 -5.27 -2.97 -11.99
CA ASP A 204 -5.63 -2.57 -10.63
C ASP A 204 -6.52 -1.32 -10.64
N VAL A 205 -6.17 -0.31 -11.47
CA VAL A 205 -6.99 0.91 -11.65
C VAL A 205 -8.35 0.58 -12.27
N ALA A 206 -8.40 -0.28 -13.29
CA ALA A 206 -9.66 -0.69 -13.92
C ALA A 206 -10.57 -1.44 -12.94
N SER A 207 -10.01 -2.33 -12.12
CA SER A 207 -10.73 -3.04 -11.07
C SER A 207 -11.27 -2.09 -10.00
N ALA A 208 -10.44 -1.15 -9.52
CA ALA A 208 -10.84 -0.14 -8.55
C ALA A 208 -11.94 0.78 -9.10
N TRP A 209 -11.83 1.18 -10.37
CA TRP A 209 -12.84 1.99 -11.05
C TRP A 209 -14.19 1.26 -11.17
N SER A 210 -14.16 -0.02 -11.58
CA SER A 210 -15.35 -0.87 -11.63
C SER A 210 -16.02 -1.01 -10.25
N SER A 211 -15.21 -1.24 -9.21
CA SER A 211 -15.69 -1.31 -7.83
C SER A 211 -16.31 0.00 -7.37
N TYR A 212 -15.72 1.14 -7.73
CA TYR A 212 -16.26 2.47 -7.43
C TYR A 212 -17.64 2.66 -8.08
N GLN A 213 -17.79 2.37 -9.38
CA GLN A 213 -19.06 2.47 -10.09
C GLN A 213 -20.13 1.54 -9.52
N SER A 214 -19.74 0.29 -9.19
CA SER A 214 -20.64 -0.68 -8.57
C SER A 214 -21.14 -0.19 -7.20
N ASN A 215 -20.25 0.31 -6.35
CA ASN A 215 -20.60 0.84 -5.03
C ASN A 215 -21.47 2.09 -5.12
N GLN A 216 -21.23 2.96 -6.11
CA GLN A 216 -22.09 4.12 -6.37
C GLN A 216 -23.51 3.72 -6.78
N SER A 217 -23.63 2.72 -7.66
CA SER A 217 -24.92 2.18 -8.07
C SER A 217 -25.66 1.50 -6.91
N LEU A 218 -24.91 0.72 -6.09
CA LEU A 218 -25.43 0.09 -4.90
C LEU A 218 -25.97 1.13 -3.90
N LEU A 219 -25.20 2.19 -3.65
CA LEU A 219 -25.61 3.27 -2.75
C LEU A 219 -26.92 3.92 -3.21
N ASN A 220 -27.04 4.20 -4.52
CA ASN A 220 -28.27 4.78 -5.10
C ASN A 220 -29.46 3.81 -4.95
N SER A 221 -29.26 2.51 -5.17
CA SER A 221 -30.30 1.50 -5.03
C SER A 221 -30.77 1.37 -3.57
N VAL A 222 -29.83 1.37 -2.62
CA VAL A 222 -30.17 1.30 -1.18
C VAL A 222 -30.90 2.55 -0.72
N ARG A 223 -30.52 3.74 -1.20
CA ARG A 223 -31.24 4.99 -0.90
C ARG A 223 -32.68 4.93 -1.39
N ALA A 224 -32.90 4.50 -2.65
CA ALA A 224 -34.22 4.35 -3.21
C ALA A 224 -35.08 3.26 -2.52
N GLN A 225 -34.49 2.38 -1.72
CA GLN A 225 -35.22 1.37 -0.93
C GLN A 225 -35.67 1.91 0.43
N VAL A 226 -35.02 2.94 0.93
CA VAL A 226 -35.31 3.56 2.25
C VAL A 226 -36.28 4.72 2.13
N ASP A 227 -36.32 5.42 0.99
CA ASP A 227 -37.27 6.48 0.65
C ASP A 227 -38.65 5.87 0.26
#